data_7a68efa74694cb567fa7b98c5d627fae
#
_entry.id   7a68efa74694cb567fa7b98c5d627fae
#
_cell.length_a   1.000
_cell.length_b   1.000
_cell.length_c   1.000
_cell.angle_alpha   90.00
_cell.angle_beta   90.00
_cell.angle_gamma   90.00
#
_symmetry.space_group_name_H-M   'P 1'
#
loop_
_entity.id
_entity.type
_entity.pdbx_description
1 polymer ?
#
loop_
_entity_poly.entity_id
_entity_poly.type
_entity_poly.pdbx_seq_one_letter_code
_entity_poly.pdbx_strand_id
1 'polypeptide(L)'
;HYTKLKDNPAQYRYGKTMQEREELKGEVRRKEEALADLIEADGEVIQDLLVRKIDTDEYEIIAGHHRRNACKILVEERNQESYAMLPCIIRNLSDVRSEFTCYSSNGYAAKTDYEIMCELEGMSHLLRTYPEEFPNLPAGRLADKLAAQLQMSKSTIGEYRTIANNLGEKGMQAFQAGKLKKSAAVELATLPEEEQEELLKQGIVNHKEIKVYKKSKDIPKFGTMELPLLQFETEQEWKDFLLQYPSWTVVNKNKMTEETLYEYRLVNGTRILVREFPYTSGEETISCQEWYLWRSEIRHFRNARVRLEDVIDYMQNENE
;
A
#
# COMPACT_ATOMS: atom_id res chain seq x y z
N HIS A 1 29.84 7.46 28.47
CA HIS A 1 29.49 6.11 28.93
C HIS A 1 28.11 5.72 28.37
N TYR A 2 27.95 4.49 27.88
CA TYR A 2 26.72 4.05 27.19
C TYR A 2 25.44 4.17 28.05
N THR A 3 25.55 4.07 29.38
CA THR A 3 24.42 4.21 30.32
C THR A 3 23.81 5.62 30.34
N LYS A 4 24.57 6.66 29.91
CA LYS A 4 24.12 8.04 29.85
C LYS A 4 23.39 8.36 28.56
N LEU A 5 23.32 7.41 27.62
CA LEU A 5 22.71 7.54 26.31
C LEU A 5 21.27 6.99 26.36
N LYS A 6 20.29 7.87 26.17
CA LYS A 6 18.87 7.54 26.14
C LYS A 6 18.39 7.38 24.69
N ASP A 7 17.44 6.50 24.47
CA ASP A 7 16.80 6.33 23.17
C ASP A 7 15.93 7.56 22.83
N ASN A 8 15.98 7.96 21.55
CA ASN A 8 15.05 8.97 21.04
C ASN A 8 13.65 8.35 20.91
N PRO A 9 12.60 8.99 21.43
CA PRO A 9 11.22 8.51 21.31
C PRO A 9 10.75 8.26 19.87
N ALA A 10 11.31 9.00 18.91
CA ALA A 10 11.02 8.86 17.48
C ALA A 10 11.68 7.65 16.82
N GLN A 11 12.44 6.83 17.57
CA GLN A 11 13.08 5.64 17.02
C GLN A 11 12.07 4.53 16.73
N TYR A 12 11.54 4.54 15.51
CA TYR A 12 10.48 3.63 15.06
C TYR A 12 10.96 2.21 14.72
N ARG A 13 12.27 2.00 14.49
CA ARG A 13 12.85 0.69 14.10
C ARG A 13 12.74 -0.37 15.20
N TYR A 14 12.53 0.04 16.43
CA TYR A 14 12.25 -0.85 17.55
C TYR A 14 10.75 -1.15 17.74
N GLY A 15 9.89 -0.60 16.88
CA GLY A 15 8.45 -0.66 16.98
C GLY A 15 7.84 0.57 17.67
N LYS A 16 6.71 1.02 17.16
CA LYS A 16 5.97 2.18 17.70
C LYS A 16 5.15 1.78 18.94
N THR A 17 4.57 0.59 18.94
CA THR A 17 3.76 0.05 20.02
C THR A 17 4.53 -0.99 20.83
N MET A 18 4.03 -1.30 22.03
CA MET A 18 4.62 -2.37 22.88
C MET A 18 4.56 -3.72 22.19
N GLN A 19 3.47 -4.02 21.47
CA GLN A 19 3.31 -5.26 20.74
C GLN A 19 4.33 -5.36 19.59
N GLU A 20 4.46 -4.32 18.78
CA GLU A 20 5.47 -4.26 17.71
C GLU A 20 6.89 -4.44 18.24
N ARG A 21 7.20 -3.83 19.39
CA ARG A 21 8.52 -3.97 20.02
C ARG A 21 8.81 -5.41 20.44
N GLU A 22 7.82 -6.12 20.96
CA GLU A 22 8.00 -7.53 21.33
C GLU A 22 8.14 -8.43 20.09
N GLU A 23 7.38 -8.18 19.03
CA GLU A 23 7.47 -8.92 17.76
C GLU A 23 8.83 -8.71 17.08
N LEU A 24 9.36 -7.49 17.07
CA LEU A 24 10.63 -7.14 16.44
C LEU A 24 11.86 -7.50 17.29
N LYS A 25 11.69 -7.76 18.58
CA LYS A 25 12.77 -7.93 19.54
C LYS A 25 13.83 -8.95 19.12
N GLY A 26 13.40 -10.09 18.59
CA GLY A 26 14.32 -11.14 18.15
C GLY A 26 15.12 -10.76 16.90
N GLU A 27 14.55 -9.99 15.99
CA GLU A 27 15.23 -9.50 14.78
C GLU A 27 16.20 -8.36 15.12
N VAL A 28 15.75 -7.40 15.93
CA VAL A 28 16.57 -6.30 16.42
C VAL A 28 17.78 -6.86 17.17
N ARG A 29 17.55 -7.81 18.05
CA ARG A 29 18.62 -8.47 18.82
C ARG A 29 19.67 -9.12 17.93
N ARG A 30 19.27 -9.90 16.93
CA ARG A 30 20.21 -10.51 15.97
C ARG A 30 21.06 -9.49 15.21
N LYS A 31 20.46 -8.35 14.81
CA LYS A 31 21.19 -7.26 14.16
C LYS A 31 22.20 -6.61 15.08
N GLU A 32 21.85 -6.43 16.36
CA GLU A 32 22.72 -5.84 17.37
C GLU A 32 23.87 -6.79 17.75
N GLU A 33 23.63 -8.09 17.83
CA GLU A 33 24.67 -9.10 18.03
C GLU A 33 25.66 -9.16 16.87
N ALA A 34 25.16 -9.19 15.63
CA ALA A 34 26.02 -9.16 14.44
C ALA A 34 26.86 -7.88 14.38
N LEU A 35 26.29 -6.73 14.79
CA LEU A 35 27.03 -5.48 14.88
C LEU A 35 28.06 -5.49 16.01
N ALA A 36 27.76 -6.15 17.13
CA ALA A 36 28.72 -6.34 18.22
C ALA A 36 29.91 -7.18 17.77
N ASP A 37 29.68 -8.25 17.01
CA ASP A 37 30.74 -9.07 16.42
C ASP A 37 31.67 -8.24 15.50
N LEU A 38 31.10 -7.34 14.69
CA LEU A 38 31.87 -6.45 13.82
C LEU A 38 32.68 -5.44 14.62
N ILE A 39 32.08 -4.79 15.63
CA ILE A 39 32.80 -3.83 16.49
C ILE A 39 33.92 -4.51 17.27
N GLU A 40 33.70 -5.73 17.73
CA GLU A 40 34.72 -6.51 18.40
C GLU A 40 35.86 -6.89 17.47
N ALA A 41 35.56 -7.27 16.21
CA ALA A 41 36.56 -7.58 15.20
C ALA A 41 37.39 -6.35 14.77
N ASP A 42 36.76 -5.17 14.66
CA ASP A 42 37.40 -3.92 14.34
C ASP A 42 38.22 -3.36 15.54
N GLY A 43 37.89 -3.76 16.75
CA GLY A 43 38.51 -3.28 17.99
C GLY A 43 38.01 -1.92 18.49
N GLU A 44 37.21 -1.22 17.71
CA GLU A 44 36.64 0.10 18.04
C GLU A 44 35.31 0.38 17.34
N VAL A 45 34.60 1.40 17.80
CA VAL A 45 33.43 1.95 17.15
C VAL A 45 33.86 2.96 16.08
N ILE A 46 33.98 2.52 14.82
CA ILE A 46 34.49 3.33 13.71
C ILE A 46 33.69 4.61 13.46
N GLN A 47 32.37 4.55 13.66
CA GLN A 47 31.47 5.66 13.35
C GLN A 47 30.88 6.27 14.62
N ASP A 48 31.11 7.56 14.87
CA ASP A 48 30.57 8.30 16.00
C ASP A 48 29.06 8.24 16.09
N LEU A 49 28.50 8.25 17.30
CA LEU A 49 27.10 8.45 17.53
C LEU A 49 26.76 9.93 17.47
N LEU A 50 25.61 10.26 16.90
CA LEU A 50 25.07 11.61 16.96
C LEU A 50 24.12 11.71 18.12
N VAL A 51 24.39 12.66 19.04
CA VAL A 51 23.59 12.83 20.27
C VAL A 51 23.29 14.30 20.53
N ARG A 52 22.27 14.57 21.36
CA ARG A 52 22.04 15.89 21.96
C ARG A 52 22.01 15.79 23.47
N LYS A 53 22.39 16.85 24.14
CA LYS A 53 22.29 16.92 25.59
C LYS A 53 20.84 17.20 26.00
N ILE A 54 20.28 16.41 26.91
CA ILE A 54 18.92 16.54 27.44
C ILE A 54 18.91 16.95 28.91
N ASP A 55 19.95 16.59 29.68
CA ASP A 55 20.12 16.97 31.06
C ASP A 55 21.62 17.10 31.39
N THR A 56 21.95 17.42 32.65
CA THR A 56 23.34 17.68 33.09
C THR A 56 24.31 16.58 32.68
N ASP A 57 23.91 15.33 32.73
CA ASP A 57 24.74 14.16 32.42
C ASP A 57 24.00 13.09 31.61
N GLU A 58 22.95 13.48 30.88
CA GLU A 58 22.17 12.61 30.00
C GLU A 58 22.12 13.15 28.59
N TYR A 59 22.19 12.25 27.64
CA TYR A 59 22.18 12.53 26.21
C TYR A 59 21.16 11.66 25.49
N GLU A 60 20.42 12.24 24.56
CA GLU A 60 19.52 11.52 23.67
C GLU A 60 20.22 11.17 22.37
N ILE A 61 20.09 9.93 21.96
CA ILE A 61 20.67 9.43 20.70
C ILE A 61 19.79 9.89 19.52
N ILE A 62 20.39 10.56 18.56
CA ILE A 62 19.76 10.93 17.29
C ILE A 62 20.05 9.88 16.21
N ALA A 63 21.31 9.42 16.18
CA ALA A 63 21.73 8.34 15.28
C ALA A 63 22.78 7.46 15.98
N GLY A 64 22.67 6.15 15.79
CA GLY A 64 23.59 5.16 16.35
C GLY A 64 23.01 4.29 17.46
N HIS A 65 21.68 4.19 17.59
CA HIS A 65 20.99 3.35 18.58
C HIS A 65 21.50 1.89 18.58
N HIS A 66 21.59 1.26 17.40
CA HIS A 66 22.11 -0.10 17.28
C HIS A 66 23.57 -0.22 17.72
N ARG A 67 24.40 0.80 17.44
CA ARG A 67 25.81 0.82 17.89
C ARG A 67 25.90 0.88 19.40
N ARG A 68 25.09 1.73 20.06
CA ARG A 68 25.01 1.78 21.51
C ARG A 68 24.57 0.43 22.09
N ASN A 69 23.57 -0.20 21.50
CA ASN A 69 23.09 -1.50 21.98
C ASN A 69 24.10 -2.62 21.72
N ALA A 70 24.80 -2.62 20.61
CA ALA A 70 25.89 -3.54 20.33
C ALA A 70 27.02 -3.42 21.38
N CYS A 71 27.44 -2.19 21.70
CA CYS A 71 28.42 -1.96 22.76
C CYS A 71 27.90 -2.38 24.15
N LYS A 72 26.62 -2.18 24.42
CA LYS A 72 25.98 -2.69 25.63
C LYS A 72 26.11 -4.22 25.74
N ILE A 73 25.90 -4.96 24.64
CA ILE A 73 26.12 -6.41 24.59
C ILE A 73 27.58 -6.75 24.89
N LEU A 74 28.54 -6.05 24.28
CA LEU A 74 29.97 -6.29 24.54
C LEU A 74 30.34 -6.09 26.00
N VAL A 75 29.82 -5.05 26.63
CA VAL A 75 30.12 -4.74 28.04
C VAL A 75 29.38 -5.69 28.99
N GLU A 76 28.05 -5.79 28.89
CA GLU A 76 27.23 -6.47 29.90
C GLU A 76 27.25 -8.01 29.76
N GLU A 77 27.37 -8.53 28.53
CA GLU A 77 27.28 -9.98 28.29
C GLU A 77 28.63 -10.63 27.97
N ARG A 78 29.56 -9.85 27.30
CA ARG A 78 30.90 -10.34 26.94
C ARG A 78 31.98 -9.83 27.88
N ASN A 79 31.63 -9.02 28.90
CA ASN A 79 32.55 -8.47 29.91
C ASN A 79 33.72 -7.65 29.34
N GLN A 80 33.47 -6.90 28.26
CA GLN A 80 34.48 -6.10 27.55
C GLN A 80 34.30 -4.61 27.90
N GLU A 81 34.75 -4.17 29.03
CA GLU A 81 34.63 -2.80 29.57
C GLU A 81 35.24 -1.72 28.66
N SER A 82 36.17 -2.07 27.76
CA SER A 82 36.77 -1.12 26.81
C SER A 82 35.72 -0.45 25.91
N TYR A 83 34.60 -1.10 25.67
CA TYR A 83 33.49 -0.54 24.84
C TYR A 83 32.44 0.24 25.64
N ALA A 84 32.66 0.48 26.94
CA ALA A 84 31.72 1.26 27.75
C ALA A 84 31.66 2.76 27.35
N MET A 85 32.75 3.28 26.82
CA MET A 85 32.86 4.66 26.36
C MET A 85 32.71 4.75 24.85
N LEU A 86 31.63 5.40 24.36
CA LEU A 86 31.35 5.51 22.94
C LEU A 86 31.73 6.90 22.41
N PRO A 87 32.30 6.97 21.22
CA PRO A 87 32.55 8.24 20.55
C PRO A 87 31.22 8.90 20.15
N CYS A 88 31.06 10.18 20.50
CA CYS A 88 29.81 10.90 20.27
C CYS A 88 30.05 12.31 19.74
N ILE A 89 29.28 12.71 18.73
CA ILE A 89 29.17 14.10 18.28
C ILE A 89 27.93 14.71 18.96
N ILE A 90 28.16 15.75 19.76
CA ILE A 90 27.09 16.44 20.45
C ILE A 90 26.56 17.57 19.56
N ARG A 91 25.24 17.59 19.32
CA ARG A 91 24.53 18.68 18.63
C ARG A 91 23.56 19.38 19.58
N ASN A 92 23.48 20.71 19.45
CA ASN A 92 22.47 21.49 20.14
C ASN A 92 21.22 21.59 19.24
N LEU A 93 20.23 20.76 19.50
CA LEU A 93 18.99 20.66 18.71
C LEU A 93 17.78 20.74 19.65
N SER A 94 16.71 21.41 19.18
CA SER A 94 15.39 21.36 19.83
C SER A 94 14.82 19.93 19.75
N ASP A 95 13.77 19.65 20.51
CA ASP A 95 13.08 18.34 20.46
C ASP A 95 12.61 18.03 19.04
N VAL A 96 11.98 19.01 18.39
CA VAL A 96 11.48 18.89 17.00
C VAL A 96 12.60 18.61 16.02
N ARG A 97 13.73 19.33 16.13
CA ARG A 97 14.91 19.14 15.25
C ARG A 97 15.60 17.81 15.51
N SER A 98 15.64 17.35 16.76
CA SER A 98 16.17 16.05 17.13
C SER A 98 15.35 14.92 16.50
N GLU A 99 14.04 14.98 16.65
CA GLU A 99 13.11 14.02 16.07
C GLU A 99 13.23 13.97 14.54
N PHE A 100 13.19 15.13 13.88
CA PHE A 100 13.34 15.24 12.43
C PHE A 100 14.68 14.65 11.95
N THR A 101 15.76 14.94 12.69
CA THR A 101 17.10 14.44 12.35
C THR A 101 17.20 12.93 12.57
N CYS A 102 16.48 12.40 13.57
CA CYS A 102 16.37 10.94 13.78
C CYS A 102 15.79 10.25 12.53
N TYR A 103 14.71 10.78 11.95
CA TYR A 103 14.17 10.26 10.70
C TYR A 103 15.15 10.41 9.52
N SER A 104 15.75 11.59 9.33
CA SER A 104 16.59 11.88 8.16
C SER A 104 17.98 11.23 8.24
N SER A 105 18.50 10.93 9.43
CA SER A 105 19.84 10.36 9.61
C SER A 105 19.99 8.90 9.13
N ASN A 106 18.88 8.24 8.91
CA ASN A 106 18.82 6.84 8.46
C ASN A 106 18.95 6.67 6.92
N GLY A 107 19.39 7.71 6.18
CA GLY A 107 19.41 7.74 4.72
C GLY A 107 20.26 6.65 4.04
N TYR A 108 21.29 6.14 4.72
CA TYR A 108 22.25 5.20 4.14
C TYR A 108 21.97 3.72 4.45
N ALA A 109 21.06 3.41 5.35
CA ALA A 109 20.71 2.03 5.65
C ALA A 109 19.62 1.52 4.69
N ALA A 110 19.68 0.25 4.30
CA ALA A 110 18.58 -0.40 3.59
C ALA A 110 17.32 -0.33 4.46
N LYS A 111 16.25 0.17 3.88
CA LYS A 111 14.96 0.37 4.55
C LYS A 111 13.88 -0.48 3.90
N THR A 112 12.98 -0.98 4.72
CA THR A 112 11.73 -1.55 4.22
C THR A 112 10.78 -0.44 3.76
N ASP A 113 9.83 -0.76 2.90
CA ASP A 113 8.81 0.20 2.47
C ASP A 113 7.99 0.74 3.66
N TYR A 114 7.77 -0.08 4.69
CA TYR A 114 7.09 0.34 5.92
C TYR A 114 7.93 1.38 6.69
N GLU A 115 9.23 1.16 6.83
CA GLU A 115 10.12 2.11 7.49
C GLU A 115 10.15 3.46 6.77
N ILE A 116 10.20 3.45 5.43
CA ILE A 116 10.14 4.68 4.60
C ILE A 116 8.82 5.42 4.83
N MET A 117 7.70 4.70 4.88
CA MET A 117 6.40 5.29 5.17
C MET A 117 6.36 5.94 6.55
N CYS A 118 6.90 5.27 7.59
CA CYS A 118 6.96 5.82 8.95
C CYS A 118 7.79 7.10 9.03
N GLU A 119 8.95 7.14 8.36
CA GLU A 119 9.78 8.35 8.27
C GLU A 119 9.02 9.49 7.58
N LEU A 120 8.38 9.20 6.46
CA LEU A 120 7.61 10.18 5.70
C LEU A 120 6.47 10.77 6.52
N GLU A 121 5.76 9.95 7.28
CA GLU A 121 4.69 10.41 8.17
C GLU A 121 5.24 11.27 9.31
N GLY A 122 6.29 10.81 10.01
CA GLY A 122 6.91 11.55 11.09
C GLY A 122 7.41 12.92 10.61
N MET A 123 8.18 12.95 9.53
CA MET A 123 8.66 14.21 8.93
C MET A 123 7.51 15.11 8.46
N SER A 124 6.44 14.53 7.87
CA SER A 124 5.25 15.28 7.45
C SER A 124 4.55 15.95 8.63
N HIS A 125 4.43 15.22 9.73
CA HIS A 125 3.83 15.75 10.97
C HIS A 125 4.62 16.93 11.50
N LEU A 126 5.93 16.79 11.65
CA LEU A 126 6.80 17.86 12.18
C LEU A 126 6.79 19.11 11.29
N LEU A 127 6.89 18.94 9.97
CA LEU A 127 6.87 20.07 9.03
C LEU A 127 5.53 20.81 8.96
N ARG A 128 4.42 20.14 9.32
CA ARG A 128 3.10 20.80 9.42
C ARG A 128 2.91 21.50 10.74
N THR A 129 3.35 20.87 11.82
CA THR A 129 3.09 21.34 13.18
C THR A 129 4.04 22.46 13.61
N TYR A 130 5.31 22.39 13.16
CA TYR A 130 6.37 23.28 13.57
C TYR A 130 7.15 23.87 12.38
N PRO A 131 6.49 24.52 11.43
CA PRO A 131 7.14 25.02 10.21
C PRO A 131 8.26 26.03 10.50
N GLU A 132 8.19 26.76 11.62
CA GLU A 132 9.17 27.74 12.09
C GLU A 132 10.52 27.11 12.44
N GLU A 133 10.55 25.87 12.85
CA GLU A 133 11.77 25.13 13.13
C GLU A 133 12.59 24.79 11.86
N PHE A 134 11.99 24.99 10.67
CA PHE A 134 12.58 24.61 9.38
C PHE A 134 12.68 25.77 8.38
N PRO A 135 13.30 26.91 8.75
CA PRO A 135 13.34 28.11 7.90
C PRO A 135 14.14 27.93 6.62
N ASN A 136 15.07 26.97 6.59
CA ASN A 136 15.94 26.69 5.43
C ASN A 136 15.32 25.74 4.41
N LEU A 137 14.14 25.20 4.67
CA LEU A 137 13.48 24.37 3.67
C LEU A 137 12.85 25.24 2.56
N PRO A 138 12.91 24.79 1.30
CA PRO A 138 12.34 25.56 0.19
C PRO A 138 10.87 25.90 0.44
N ALA A 139 10.46 27.10 0.04
CA ALA A 139 9.07 27.46 0.02
C ALA A 139 8.30 26.54 -0.93
N GLY A 140 7.06 26.16 -0.59
CA GLY A 140 6.25 25.33 -1.44
C GLY A 140 5.37 24.34 -0.67
N ARG A 141 4.74 23.43 -1.43
CA ARG A 141 3.87 22.42 -0.86
C ARG A 141 4.67 21.42 -0.01
N LEU A 142 4.05 20.87 1.00
CA LEU A 142 4.68 19.87 1.88
C LEU A 142 5.29 18.69 1.08
N ALA A 143 4.61 18.25 0.02
CA ALA A 143 5.13 17.19 -0.85
C ALA A 143 6.45 17.57 -1.55
N ASP A 144 6.64 18.86 -1.89
CA ASP A 144 7.87 19.35 -2.51
C ASP A 144 9.02 19.35 -1.50
N LYS A 145 8.75 19.77 -0.27
CA LYS A 145 9.72 19.76 0.84
C LYS A 145 10.18 18.34 1.16
N LEU A 146 9.24 17.41 1.27
CA LEU A 146 9.54 15.99 1.54
C LEU A 146 10.27 15.32 0.38
N ALA A 147 9.88 15.61 -0.86
CA ALA A 147 10.54 15.10 -2.06
C ALA A 147 12.02 15.49 -2.10
N ALA A 148 12.32 16.76 -1.82
CA ALA A 148 13.68 17.25 -1.75
C ALA A 148 14.48 16.61 -0.60
N GLN A 149 13.88 16.51 0.59
CA GLN A 149 14.55 15.98 1.78
C GLN A 149 14.84 14.49 1.71
N LEU A 150 13.89 13.71 1.18
CA LEU A 150 13.99 12.26 1.07
C LEU A 150 14.54 11.78 -0.28
N GLN A 151 14.84 12.71 -1.21
CA GLN A 151 15.30 12.43 -2.57
C GLN A 151 14.33 11.46 -3.32
N MET A 152 13.04 11.66 -3.12
CA MET A 152 11.98 10.85 -3.70
C MET A 152 11.11 11.65 -4.67
N SER A 153 10.44 10.95 -5.61
CA SER A 153 9.44 11.59 -6.46
C SER A 153 8.19 11.94 -5.65
N LYS A 154 7.48 13.01 -6.07
CA LYS A 154 6.17 13.38 -5.49
C LYS A 154 5.14 12.27 -5.61
N SER A 155 5.20 11.49 -6.70
CA SER A 155 4.34 10.32 -6.90
C SER A 155 4.58 9.27 -5.82
N THR A 156 5.85 8.94 -5.56
CA THR A 156 6.25 7.99 -4.51
C THR A 156 5.76 8.42 -3.13
N ILE A 157 5.87 9.73 -2.81
CA ILE A 157 5.34 10.30 -1.56
C ILE A 157 3.81 10.15 -1.51
N GLY A 158 3.12 10.41 -2.62
CA GLY A 158 1.67 10.21 -2.73
C GLY A 158 1.26 8.76 -2.48
N GLU A 159 2.00 7.80 -3.03
CA GLU A 159 1.77 6.37 -2.82
C GLU A 159 1.88 5.97 -1.34
N TYR A 160 2.95 6.36 -0.65
CA TYR A 160 3.10 6.07 0.78
C TYR A 160 2.02 6.74 1.64
N ARG A 161 1.60 7.95 1.29
CA ARG A 161 0.48 8.61 1.97
C ARG A 161 -0.85 7.89 1.75
N THR A 162 -1.07 7.36 0.57
CA THR A 162 -2.27 6.56 0.29
C THR A 162 -2.28 5.32 1.17
N ILE A 163 -1.13 4.63 1.29
CA ILE A 163 -0.99 3.48 2.19
C ILE A 163 -1.27 3.89 3.63
N ALA A 164 -0.58 4.91 4.13
CA ALA A 164 -0.67 5.35 5.52
C ALA A 164 -2.09 5.77 5.94
N ASN A 165 -2.84 6.42 5.02
CA ASN A 165 -4.16 6.96 5.34
C ASN A 165 -5.30 5.95 5.14
N ASN A 166 -5.16 4.99 4.22
CA ASN A 166 -6.28 4.21 3.73
C ASN A 166 -6.09 2.69 3.87
N LEU A 167 -4.88 2.22 4.18
CA LEU A 167 -4.67 0.79 4.39
C LEU A 167 -5.19 0.38 5.76
N GLY A 168 -6.12 -0.57 5.80
CA GLY A 168 -6.70 -1.09 7.04
C GLY A 168 -5.67 -1.81 7.91
N GLU A 169 -6.01 -2.05 9.17
CA GLU A 169 -5.08 -2.59 10.18
C GLU A 169 -4.40 -3.89 9.74
N LYS A 170 -5.16 -4.87 9.23
CA LYS A 170 -4.61 -6.15 8.75
C LYS A 170 -3.67 -5.99 7.54
N GLY A 171 -4.02 -5.05 6.64
CA GLY A 171 -3.18 -4.68 5.51
C GLY A 171 -1.86 -4.04 5.98
N MET A 172 -1.94 -3.18 6.98
CA MET A 172 -0.77 -2.53 7.57
C MET A 172 0.17 -3.53 8.24
N GLN A 173 -0.39 -4.50 9.00
CA GLN A 173 0.38 -5.59 9.60
C GLN A 173 1.08 -6.46 8.53
N ALA A 174 0.37 -6.77 7.43
CA ALA A 174 0.96 -7.52 6.33
C ALA A 174 2.05 -6.72 5.58
N PHE A 175 1.88 -5.40 5.45
CA PHE A 175 2.85 -4.50 4.87
C PHE A 175 4.11 -4.36 5.74
N GLN A 176 3.96 -4.20 7.04
CA GLN A 176 5.04 -4.16 8.01
C GLN A 176 5.84 -5.47 8.02
N ALA A 177 5.15 -6.61 7.97
CA ALA A 177 5.77 -7.93 7.90
C ALA A 177 6.44 -8.24 6.54
N GLY A 178 6.39 -7.33 5.57
CA GLY A 178 6.93 -7.52 4.22
C GLY A 178 6.15 -8.52 3.34
N LYS A 179 5.02 -9.02 3.81
CA LYS A 179 4.13 -9.93 3.06
C LYS A 179 3.40 -9.21 1.93
N LEU A 180 3.09 -7.94 2.13
CA LEU A 180 2.44 -7.07 1.16
C LEU A 180 3.48 -6.07 0.62
N LYS A 181 3.81 -6.14 -0.68
CA LYS A 181 4.73 -5.20 -1.33
C LYS A 181 4.06 -3.83 -1.53
N LYS A 182 4.85 -2.75 -1.60
CA LYS A 182 4.37 -1.37 -1.78
C LYS A 182 3.33 -1.22 -2.89
N SER A 183 3.60 -1.76 -4.08
CA SER A 183 2.68 -1.67 -5.22
C SER A 183 1.32 -2.33 -4.96
N ALA A 184 1.31 -3.44 -4.23
CA ALA A 184 0.08 -4.13 -3.83
C ALA A 184 -0.64 -3.37 -2.71
N ALA A 185 0.11 -2.82 -1.74
CA ALA A 185 -0.43 -2.01 -0.65
C ALA A 185 -1.13 -0.75 -1.16
N VAL A 186 -0.55 -0.05 -2.16
CA VAL A 186 -1.18 1.11 -2.81
C VAL A 186 -2.52 0.73 -3.44
N GLU A 187 -2.55 -0.35 -4.21
CA GLU A 187 -3.79 -0.78 -4.86
C GLU A 187 -4.85 -1.25 -3.83
N LEU A 188 -4.43 -1.96 -2.80
CA LEU A 188 -5.31 -2.42 -1.73
C LEU A 188 -5.89 -1.23 -0.96
N ALA A 189 -5.08 -0.22 -0.63
CA ALA A 189 -5.47 1.00 0.07
C ALA A 189 -6.49 1.87 -0.71
N THR A 190 -6.76 1.58 -1.98
CA THR A 190 -7.82 2.26 -2.74
C THR A 190 -9.19 1.58 -2.60
N LEU A 191 -9.27 0.43 -1.95
CA LEU A 191 -10.49 -0.31 -1.70
C LEU A 191 -11.07 0.02 -0.31
N PRO A 192 -12.40 -0.14 -0.10
CA PRO A 192 -12.99 -0.11 1.23
C PRO A 192 -12.33 -1.13 2.17
N GLU A 193 -12.27 -0.83 3.46
CA GLU A 193 -11.56 -1.65 4.45
C GLU A 193 -12.09 -3.09 4.53
N GLU A 194 -13.40 -3.26 4.44
CA GLU A 194 -14.05 -4.58 4.43
C GLU A 194 -13.51 -5.48 3.31
N GLU A 195 -13.29 -4.90 2.13
CA GLU A 195 -12.77 -5.60 0.96
C GLU A 195 -11.28 -5.87 1.05
N GLN A 196 -10.54 -4.94 1.64
CA GLN A 196 -9.14 -5.17 1.94
C GLN A 196 -8.98 -6.40 2.83
N GLU A 197 -9.80 -6.51 3.88
CA GLU A 197 -9.79 -7.66 4.77
C GLU A 197 -10.17 -8.97 4.08
N GLU A 198 -11.17 -8.93 3.20
CA GLU A 198 -11.61 -10.11 2.47
C GLU A 198 -10.52 -10.63 1.54
N LEU A 199 -9.89 -9.74 0.76
CA LEU A 199 -8.77 -10.11 -0.12
C LEU A 199 -7.59 -10.69 0.66
N LEU A 200 -7.26 -10.11 1.80
CA LEU A 200 -6.19 -10.62 2.66
C LEU A 200 -6.53 -11.99 3.26
N LYS A 201 -7.79 -12.24 3.65
CA LYS A 201 -8.26 -13.57 4.10
C LYS A 201 -8.13 -14.64 3.01
N GLN A 202 -8.37 -14.25 1.75
CA GLN A 202 -8.21 -15.11 0.57
C GLN A 202 -6.73 -15.29 0.16
N GLY A 203 -5.79 -14.63 0.84
CA GLY A 203 -4.35 -14.69 0.53
C GLY A 203 -3.97 -13.86 -0.70
N ILE A 204 -4.83 -12.97 -1.17
CA ILE A 204 -4.58 -12.10 -2.32
C ILE A 204 -3.73 -10.91 -1.87
N VAL A 205 -2.43 -11.05 -2.03
CA VAL A 205 -1.41 -10.03 -1.66
C VAL A 205 -0.61 -9.54 -2.86
N ASN A 206 -0.95 -9.98 -4.07
CA ASN A 206 -0.24 -9.64 -5.29
C ASN A 206 -0.91 -8.47 -6.00
N HIS A 207 -0.12 -7.48 -6.40
CA HIS A 207 -0.57 -6.31 -7.15
C HIS A 207 -1.42 -6.64 -8.40
N LYS A 208 -1.04 -7.69 -9.16
CA LYS A 208 -1.79 -8.08 -10.37
C LYS A 208 -3.16 -8.64 -10.03
N GLU A 209 -3.26 -9.45 -8.99
CA GLU A 209 -4.51 -10.05 -8.53
C GLU A 209 -5.48 -8.99 -7.98
N ILE A 210 -4.96 -8.04 -7.18
CA ILE A 210 -5.75 -6.91 -6.68
C ILE A 210 -6.27 -6.05 -7.84
N LYS A 211 -5.45 -5.78 -8.87
CA LYS A 211 -5.90 -5.07 -10.06
C LYS A 211 -6.97 -5.84 -10.85
N VAL A 212 -6.85 -7.16 -10.94
CA VAL A 212 -7.89 -7.99 -11.57
C VAL A 212 -9.18 -7.89 -10.77
N TYR A 213 -9.11 -8.01 -9.44
CA TYR A 213 -10.26 -7.83 -8.56
C TYR A 213 -10.90 -6.44 -8.74
N LYS A 214 -10.12 -5.35 -8.75
CA LYS A 214 -10.65 -3.99 -9.01
C LYS A 214 -11.34 -3.90 -10.36
N LYS A 215 -10.71 -4.42 -11.41
CA LYS A 215 -11.32 -4.45 -12.76
C LYS A 215 -12.60 -5.27 -12.80
N SER A 216 -12.67 -6.39 -12.06
CA SER A 216 -13.90 -7.18 -11.96
C SER A 216 -15.02 -6.43 -11.25
N LYS A 217 -14.69 -5.41 -10.45
CA LYS A 217 -15.67 -4.53 -9.79
C LYS A 217 -16.13 -3.35 -10.66
N ASP A 218 -15.24 -2.86 -11.54
CA ASP A 218 -15.61 -1.88 -12.56
C ASP A 218 -16.59 -2.48 -13.58
N ILE A 219 -16.73 -3.81 -13.59
CA ILE A 219 -17.88 -4.49 -14.17
C ILE A 219 -19.04 -4.20 -13.21
N PRO A 220 -20.08 -3.48 -13.67
CA PRO A 220 -21.19 -3.08 -12.81
C PRO A 220 -21.71 -4.30 -12.04
N LYS A 221 -21.68 -4.26 -10.70
CA LYS A 221 -22.40 -5.22 -9.87
C LYS A 221 -23.89 -4.89 -10.03
N PHE A 222 -24.55 -5.68 -10.82
CA PHE A 222 -25.99 -5.56 -11.01
C PHE A 222 -26.66 -6.20 -9.80
N GLY A 223 -27.64 -5.48 -9.25
CA GLY A 223 -28.34 -5.89 -8.05
C GLY A 223 -28.82 -7.34 -8.14
N THR A 224 -28.94 -7.97 -7.01
CA THR A 224 -29.47 -9.33 -6.85
C THR A 224 -30.73 -9.50 -7.72
N MET A 225 -30.56 -10.25 -8.80
CA MET A 225 -31.74 -10.67 -9.61
C MET A 225 -32.45 -11.78 -8.86
N GLU A 226 -33.74 -11.61 -8.65
CA GLU A 226 -34.56 -12.69 -8.12
C GLU A 226 -34.65 -13.88 -9.11
N LEU A 227 -34.55 -13.62 -10.41
CA LEU A 227 -34.44 -14.63 -11.47
C LEU A 227 -33.70 -14.07 -12.69
N PRO A 228 -32.80 -14.83 -13.32
CA PRO A 228 -32.19 -14.42 -14.58
C PRO A 228 -33.26 -14.36 -15.67
N LEU A 229 -33.30 -13.25 -16.43
CA LEU A 229 -34.13 -13.15 -17.62
C LEU A 229 -33.42 -13.89 -18.75
N LEU A 230 -33.96 -15.02 -19.15
CA LEU A 230 -33.52 -15.71 -20.35
C LEU A 230 -33.93 -14.88 -21.56
N GLN A 231 -32.97 -14.35 -22.30
CA GLN A 231 -33.18 -13.62 -23.55
C GLN A 231 -33.21 -14.58 -24.75
N PHE A 232 -32.53 -15.72 -24.61
CA PHE A 232 -32.48 -16.82 -25.59
C PHE A 232 -32.87 -18.11 -24.90
N GLU A 233 -33.65 -18.93 -25.60
CA GLU A 233 -34.12 -20.21 -25.07
C GLU A 233 -33.00 -21.27 -25.07
N THR A 234 -32.00 -21.10 -25.99
CA THR A 234 -30.90 -22.03 -26.14
C THR A 234 -29.56 -21.31 -26.27
N GLU A 235 -28.48 -22.00 -25.87
CA GLU A 235 -27.10 -21.49 -26.08
C GLU A 235 -26.79 -21.31 -27.57
N GLN A 236 -27.44 -22.08 -28.44
CA GLN A 236 -27.22 -21.98 -29.89
C GLN A 236 -27.81 -20.67 -30.44
N GLU A 237 -29.00 -20.27 -30.02
CA GLU A 237 -29.61 -19.00 -30.42
C GLU A 237 -28.73 -17.78 -30.01
N TRP A 238 -28.11 -17.83 -28.81
CA TRP A 238 -27.16 -16.83 -28.39
C TRP A 238 -25.92 -16.79 -29.28
N LYS A 239 -25.37 -17.94 -29.63
CA LYS A 239 -24.22 -18.02 -30.54
C LYS A 239 -24.56 -17.53 -31.95
N ASP A 240 -25.75 -17.88 -32.46
CA ASP A 240 -26.22 -17.44 -33.76
C ASP A 240 -26.44 -15.91 -33.79
N PHE A 241 -26.96 -15.33 -32.70
CA PHE A 241 -27.06 -13.89 -32.54
C PHE A 241 -25.68 -13.20 -32.57
N LEU A 242 -24.69 -13.69 -31.85
CA LEU A 242 -23.34 -13.14 -31.89
C LEU A 242 -22.70 -13.22 -33.28
N LEU A 243 -23.00 -14.27 -34.04
CA LEU A 243 -22.51 -14.44 -35.42
C LEU A 243 -23.21 -13.48 -36.38
N GLN A 244 -24.47 -13.18 -36.16
CA GLN A 244 -25.23 -12.21 -36.96
C GLN A 244 -24.68 -10.78 -36.81
N TYR A 245 -24.10 -10.46 -35.65
CA TYR A 245 -23.55 -9.15 -35.32
C TYR A 245 -22.05 -9.24 -34.97
N PRO A 246 -21.16 -9.40 -35.96
CA PRO A 246 -19.74 -9.71 -35.73
C PRO A 246 -18.94 -8.57 -35.08
N SER A 247 -19.51 -7.38 -34.92
CA SER A 247 -18.88 -6.24 -34.24
C SER A 247 -18.86 -6.33 -32.71
N TRP A 248 -19.45 -7.38 -32.13
CA TRP A 248 -19.33 -7.67 -30.70
C TRP A 248 -17.89 -8.02 -30.32
N THR A 249 -17.38 -7.38 -29.29
CA THR A 249 -16.05 -7.63 -28.75
C THR A 249 -16.13 -8.17 -27.33
N VAL A 250 -15.30 -9.16 -27.02
CA VAL A 250 -15.14 -9.63 -25.64
C VAL A 250 -14.24 -8.65 -24.91
N VAL A 251 -14.79 -7.93 -23.93
CA VAL A 251 -14.02 -6.95 -23.14
C VAL A 251 -13.50 -7.53 -21.84
N ASN A 252 -14.13 -8.59 -21.32
CA ASN A 252 -13.64 -9.29 -20.14
C ASN A 252 -14.08 -10.76 -20.14
N LYS A 253 -13.24 -11.63 -19.57
CA LYS A 253 -13.50 -13.04 -19.35
C LYS A 253 -13.02 -13.44 -17.97
N ASN A 254 -13.94 -13.77 -17.08
CA ASN A 254 -13.60 -14.26 -15.75
C ASN A 254 -13.58 -15.79 -15.74
N LYS A 255 -12.38 -16.37 -15.63
CA LYS A 255 -12.21 -17.84 -15.65
C LYS A 255 -12.73 -18.53 -14.37
N MET A 256 -12.87 -17.79 -13.27
CA MET A 256 -13.31 -18.37 -11.98
C MET A 256 -14.82 -18.46 -11.88
N THR A 257 -15.53 -17.47 -12.45
CA THR A 257 -17.00 -17.42 -12.46
C THR A 257 -17.59 -17.84 -13.80
N GLU A 258 -16.74 -18.17 -14.78
CA GLU A 258 -17.12 -18.48 -16.17
C GLU A 258 -17.91 -17.36 -16.87
N GLU A 259 -17.83 -16.15 -16.33
CA GLU A 259 -18.54 -15.00 -16.87
C GLU A 259 -17.77 -14.39 -18.05
N THR A 260 -18.51 -14.00 -19.08
CA THR A 260 -17.96 -13.29 -20.24
C THR A 260 -18.74 -11.98 -20.42
N LEU A 261 -18.03 -10.86 -20.56
CA LEU A 261 -18.62 -9.56 -20.88
C LEU A 261 -18.32 -9.22 -22.34
N TYR A 262 -19.37 -9.01 -23.11
CA TYR A 262 -19.33 -8.57 -24.51
C TYR A 262 -19.68 -7.09 -24.57
N GLU A 263 -19.09 -6.37 -25.51
CA GLU A 263 -19.37 -4.96 -25.80
C GLU A 263 -19.68 -4.79 -27.30
N TYR A 264 -20.73 -4.05 -27.60
CA TYR A 264 -21.01 -3.50 -28.91
C TYR A 264 -21.02 -1.96 -28.82
N ARG A 265 -20.24 -1.30 -29.67
CA ARG A 265 -20.15 0.17 -29.68
C ARG A 265 -20.94 0.73 -30.85
N LEU A 266 -21.86 1.65 -30.54
CA LEU A 266 -22.58 2.43 -31.49
C LEU A 266 -21.76 3.66 -31.93
N VAL A 267 -22.04 4.18 -33.11
CA VAL A 267 -21.30 5.33 -33.70
C VAL A 267 -21.39 6.58 -32.81
N ASN A 268 -22.51 6.79 -32.13
CA ASN A 268 -22.76 7.91 -31.22
C ASN A 268 -22.04 7.77 -29.85
N GLY A 269 -21.19 6.75 -29.68
CA GLY A 269 -20.47 6.47 -28.45
C GLY A 269 -21.27 5.74 -27.36
N THR A 270 -22.53 5.39 -27.62
CA THR A 270 -23.29 4.48 -26.77
C THR A 270 -22.70 3.08 -26.84
N ARG A 271 -22.67 2.37 -25.74
CA ARG A 271 -22.21 0.98 -25.66
C ARG A 271 -23.31 0.08 -25.15
N ILE A 272 -23.51 -1.03 -25.83
CA ILE A 272 -24.37 -2.11 -25.36
C ILE A 272 -23.44 -3.16 -24.75
N LEU A 273 -23.69 -3.53 -23.51
CA LEU A 273 -22.91 -4.53 -22.78
C LEU A 273 -23.80 -5.73 -22.50
N VAL A 274 -23.25 -6.91 -22.74
CA VAL A 274 -23.91 -8.18 -22.40
C VAL A 274 -23.01 -8.98 -21.49
N ARG A 275 -23.52 -9.30 -20.32
CA ARG A 275 -22.89 -10.22 -19.38
C ARG A 275 -23.48 -11.60 -19.57
N GLU A 276 -22.67 -12.53 -20.03
CA GLU A 276 -22.99 -13.96 -20.09
C GLU A 276 -22.43 -14.65 -18.85
N PHE A 277 -23.24 -15.46 -18.19
CA PHE A 277 -22.86 -16.18 -16.99
C PHE A 277 -23.62 -17.51 -16.87
N PRO A 278 -22.99 -18.56 -16.29
CA PRO A 278 -23.66 -19.82 -16.02
C PRO A 278 -24.66 -19.67 -14.86
N TYR A 279 -25.84 -20.20 -15.05
CA TYR A 279 -26.85 -20.30 -14.02
C TYR A 279 -27.25 -21.76 -13.82
N THR A 280 -27.11 -22.27 -12.59
CA THR A 280 -27.41 -23.67 -12.26
C THR A 280 -28.74 -23.74 -11.52
N SER A 281 -29.66 -24.50 -12.09
CA SER A 281 -30.96 -24.81 -11.47
C SER A 281 -31.10 -26.33 -11.37
N GLY A 282 -30.95 -26.87 -10.16
CA GLY A 282 -30.89 -28.32 -9.97
C GLY A 282 -29.63 -28.95 -10.56
N GLU A 283 -29.79 -29.90 -11.48
CA GLU A 283 -28.69 -30.57 -12.16
C GLU A 283 -28.28 -29.92 -13.50
N GLU A 284 -29.06 -28.96 -13.98
CA GLU A 284 -28.82 -28.29 -15.26
C GLU A 284 -28.12 -26.94 -15.07
N THR A 285 -27.12 -26.70 -15.89
CA THR A 285 -26.44 -25.39 -16.01
C THR A 285 -26.74 -24.81 -17.39
N ILE A 286 -27.32 -23.61 -17.40
CA ILE A 286 -27.68 -22.88 -18.61
C ILE A 286 -26.88 -21.57 -18.69
N SER A 287 -26.63 -21.08 -19.91
CA SER A 287 -26.03 -19.77 -20.13
C SER A 287 -27.11 -18.69 -20.11
N CYS A 288 -26.94 -17.72 -19.21
CA CYS A 288 -27.84 -16.58 -19.07
C CYS A 288 -27.15 -15.30 -19.53
N GLN A 289 -27.94 -14.36 -20.06
CA GLN A 289 -27.46 -13.09 -20.57
C GLN A 289 -28.19 -11.94 -19.90
N GLU A 290 -27.41 -10.94 -19.44
CA GLU A 290 -27.93 -9.67 -18.92
C GLU A 290 -27.47 -8.54 -19.83
N TRP A 291 -28.40 -7.67 -20.21
CA TRP A 291 -28.20 -6.61 -21.21
C TRP A 291 -28.19 -5.24 -20.56
N TYR A 292 -27.27 -4.36 -20.98
CA TYR A 292 -27.09 -3.03 -20.41
C TYR A 292 -26.74 -2.01 -21.46
N LEU A 293 -27.37 -0.83 -21.36
CA LEU A 293 -27.07 0.34 -22.19
C LEU A 293 -26.18 1.30 -21.39
N TRP A 294 -25.02 1.65 -21.94
CA TRP A 294 -24.13 2.60 -21.33
C TRP A 294 -23.89 3.79 -22.26
N ARG A 295 -24.10 5.03 -21.75
CA ARG A 295 -23.90 6.28 -22.48
C ARG A 295 -22.71 7.03 -21.91
N SER A 296 -21.80 7.54 -22.76
CA SER A 296 -20.55 8.19 -22.39
C SER A 296 -20.71 9.47 -21.56
N GLU A 297 -21.85 10.16 -21.70
CA GLU A 297 -22.13 11.41 -20.98
C GLU A 297 -22.49 11.23 -19.52
N ILE A 298 -22.82 10.00 -19.09
CA ILE A 298 -23.23 9.69 -17.73
C ILE A 298 -22.22 8.71 -17.16
N ARG A 299 -21.31 9.21 -16.32
CA ARG A 299 -20.32 8.38 -15.61
C ARG A 299 -20.90 7.32 -14.66
N HIS A 300 -22.21 7.16 -14.65
CA HIS A 300 -22.91 6.17 -13.85
C HIS A 300 -23.71 5.25 -14.74
N PHE A 301 -23.48 3.96 -14.59
CA PHE A 301 -24.30 2.92 -15.16
C PHE A 301 -25.73 3.12 -14.64
N ARG A 302 -26.67 3.55 -15.48
CA ARG A 302 -28.07 3.42 -15.16
C ARG A 302 -28.47 1.98 -15.49
N ASN A 303 -28.88 1.23 -14.49
CA ASN A 303 -29.52 -0.09 -14.60
C ASN A 303 -30.86 0.03 -15.39
N ALA A 304 -30.78 0.38 -16.65
CA ALA A 304 -31.90 0.20 -17.54
C ALA A 304 -31.73 -1.20 -18.14
N ARG A 305 -32.41 -2.18 -17.60
CA ARG A 305 -32.64 -3.45 -18.31
C ARG A 305 -33.23 -3.06 -19.66
N VAL A 306 -32.53 -3.43 -20.71
CA VAL A 306 -32.98 -3.20 -22.08
C VAL A 306 -33.50 -4.54 -22.56
N ARG A 307 -34.65 -4.57 -23.18
CA ARG A 307 -35.14 -5.79 -23.84
C ARG A 307 -34.32 -6.05 -25.09
N LEU A 308 -34.20 -7.32 -25.47
CA LEU A 308 -33.47 -7.71 -26.68
C LEU A 308 -33.98 -6.97 -27.92
N GLU A 309 -35.27 -6.80 -28.02
CA GLU A 309 -35.92 -6.03 -29.11
C GLU A 309 -35.41 -4.60 -29.17
N ASP A 310 -35.33 -3.90 -28.04
CA ASP A 310 -34.84 -2.53 -27.98
C ASP A 310 -33.34 -2.46 -28.39
N VAL A 311 -32.54 -3.50 -28.09
CA VAL A 311 -31.13 -3.61 -28.50
C VAL A 311 -31.01 -3.80 -30.00
N ILE A 312 -31.83 -4.69 -30.57
CA ILE A 312 -31.87 -4.95 -32.02
C ILE A 312 -32.25 -3.69 -32.77
N ASP A 313 -33.31 -2.99 -32.33
CA ASP A 313 -33.73 -1.72 -32.91
C ASP A 313 -32.61 -0.66 -32.84
N TYR A 314 -31.90 -0.56 -31.73
CA TYR A 314 -30.74 0.33 -31.60
C TYR A 314 -29.63 -0.02 -32.60
N MET A 315 -29.34 -1.32 -32.79
CA MET A 315 -28.29 -1.79 -33.70
C MET A 315 -28.66 -1.63 -35.19
N GLN A 316 -29.96 -1.71 -35.49
CA GLN A 316 -30.46 -1.56 -36.87
C GLN A 316 -30.58 -0.09 -37.28
N ASN A 317 -31.06 0.77 -36.39
CA ASN A 317 -31.25 2.20 -36.69
C ASN A 317 -29.96 3.02 -36.83
N GLU A 318 -28.80 2.50 -36.43
CA GLU A 318 -27.51 3.16 -36.62
C GLU A 318 -26.76 2.72 -37.89
N ASN A 319 -27.27 1.72 -38.63
CA ASN A 319 -26.72 1.28 -39.89
C ASN A 319 -27.45 1.90 -41.09
N GLU A 320 -28.46 2.75 -40.88
CA GLU A 320 -29.07 3.64 -41.86
C GLU A 320 -28.49 5.08 -41.70
#